data_5e3eba8b09322a57117421303ae11d5b
#
_entry.id   5e3eba8b09322a57117421303ae11d5b
#
_cell.length_a   1.000
_cell.length_b   1.000
_cell.length_c   1.000
_cell.angle_alpha   90.00
_cell.angle_beta   90.00
_cell.angle_gamma   90.00
#
_symmetry.space_group_name_H-M   'P 1'
#
loop_
_entity.id
_entity.type
_entity.pdbx_description
1 polymer ?
#
loop_
_entity_poly.entity_id
_entity_poly.type
_entity_poly.pdbx_seq_one_letter_code
_entity_poly.pdbx_strand_id
1 'polypeptide(L)'
;MKKAIKLTAAALAATLSLSLAACGSSASTGTASTSASADGVVYRTLDEIKADGTINIGVFSDKNPFGYVDENGEYQGYDIYFANRLAEDLGVKVNYVSTEAANRIEYLQTGKVDVILANFTVTPERAEEVDFALPYMNVALGVVSPDSNVITSLDSWNADDQMIVISGTTAETYLTQNYPDIPLQKYDSYATAKSAMENGGVAWAND
;
A
#
# COMPACT_ATOMS: atom_id res chain seq x y z
N MET A 1 -10.21 -10.58 60.82
CA MET A 1 -10.13 -12.04 61.03
C MET A 1 -9.31 -12.61 59.87
N LYS A 2 -8.17 -13.18 60.24
CA LYS A 2 -7.16 -13.83 59.40
C LYS A 2 -7.71 -15.15 58.86
N LYS A 3 -7.45 -15.51 57.60
CA LYS A 3 -7.19 -16.88 57.18
C LYS A 3 -6.28 -16.89 55.98
N ALA A 4 -5.05 -17.35 56.22
CA ALA A 4 -4.05 -17.80 55.26
C ALA A 4 -4.41 -19.20 54.77
N ILE A 5 -4.19 -19.51 53.51
CA ILE A 5 -4.11 -20.88 53.02
C ILE A 5 -2.85 -21.02 52.14
N LYS A 6 -2.17 -22.10 52.43
CA LYS A 6 -0.78 -22.46 52.18
C LYS A 6 -0.53 -22.93 50.77
N LEU A 7 0.75 -22.72 50.33
CA LEU A 7 1.44 -23.38 49.22
C LEU A 7 1.34 -24.90 49.28
N THR A 8 1.25 -25.54 48.14
CA THR A 8 1.90 -26.83 47.89
C THR A 8 2.53 -26.85 46.48
N ALA A 9 3.84 -26.91 46.48
CA ALA A 9 4.67 -27.24 45.33
C ALA A 9 4.63 -28.75 45.10
N ALA A 10 4.52 -29.18 43.85
CA ALA A 10 4.85 -30.53 43.43
C ALA A 10 5.68 -30.46 42.15
N ALA A 11 6.97 -30.76 42.35
CA ALA A 11 7.92 -31.03 41.27
C ALA A 11 7.70 -32.47 40.76
N LEU A 12 7.75 -32.67 39.46
CA LEU A 12 8.07 -33.99 38.90
C LEU A 12 9.03 -33.84 37.72
N ALA A 13 10.14 -34.52 37.86
CA ALA A 13 11.29 -34.52 36.97
C ALA A 13 11.16 -35.58 35.86
N ALA A 14 11.80 -35.27 34.75
CA ALA A 14 12.58 -36.13 33.84
C ALA A 14 11.96 -37.40 33.24
N THR A 15 11.98 -37.49 31.90
CA THR A 15 12.72 -38.60 31.25
C THR A 15 13.12 -38.20 29.82
N LEU A 16 14.44 -38.15 29.59
CA LEU A 16 15.08 -38.27 28.28
C LEU A 16 14.80 -39.65 27.70
N SER A 17 14.44 -39.70 26.43
CA SER A 17 14.68 -40.90 25.62
C SER A 17 15.25 -40.49 24.26
N LEU A 18 16.56 -40.69 24.08
CA LEU A 18 17.24 -40.77 22.79
C LEU A 18 16.71 -42.01 22.05
N SER A 19 16.35 -41.83 20.79
CA SER A 19 16.34 -42.91 19.81
C SER A 19 17.02 -42.46 18.53
N LEU A 20 18.27 -42.89 18.32
CA LEU A 20 18.94 -42.95 17.02
C LEU A 20 18.51 -44.26 16.35
N ALA A 21 18.13 -44.17 15.09
CA ALA A 21 18.34 -45.13 14.01
C ALA A 21 17.53 -44.65 12.79
N ALA A 22 17.98 -44.56 11.63
CA ALA A 22 18.87 -45.19 10.72
C ALA A 22 18.48 -44.75 9.31
N CYS A 23 19.45 -44.51 8.49
CA CYS A 23 19.54 -44.36 7.05
C CYS A 23 18.38 -44.84 6.17
N GLY A 24 18.07 -44.06 5.16
CA GLY A 24 17.60 -44.58 3.87
C GLY A 24 16.84 -43.66 2.99
N SER A 25 17.41 -43.32 1.83
CA SER A 25 16.80 -42.92 0.58
C SER A 25 16.57 -41.45 0.32
N SER A 26 17.37 -40.94 -0.58
CA SER A 26 17.30 -39.69 -1.30
C SER A 26 15.93 -39.49 -1.95
N ALA A 27 15.16 -38.55 -1.43
CA ALA A 27 14.14 -37.85 -2.19
C ALA A 27 14.52 -36.37 -2.12
N SER A 28 14.88 -35.78 -3.28
CA SER A 28 15.09 -34.38 -3.41
C SER A 28 13.74 -33.67 -3.26
N THR A 29 13.41 -33.32 -2.04
CA THR A 29 12.36 -32.37 -1.74
C THR A 29 12.93 -30.98 -2.05
N GLY A 30 12.45 -30.38 -3.14
CA GLY A 30 12.67 -28.98 -3.42
C GLY A 30 12.19 -28.17 -2.20
N THR A 31 13.14 -27.60 -1.49
CA THR A 31 12.87 -26.68 -0.40
C THR A 31 12.31 -25.41 -1.04
N ALA A 32 11.00 -25.25 -0.99
CA ALA A 32 10.37 -23.94 -1.22
C ALA A 32 10.96 -23.00 -0.16
N SER A 33 11.82 -22.09 -0.59
CA SER A 33 12.33 -21.02 0.27
C SER A 33 11.21 -20.01 0.49
N THR A 34 10.41 -20.19 1.51
CA THR A 34 9.53 -19.15 2.03
C THR A 34 10.44 -18.09 2.66
N SER A 35 10.53 -16.92 2.06
CA SER A 35 11.21 -15.78 2.64
C SER A 35 10.35 -15.22 3.79
N ALA A 36 10.54 -15.73 5.00
CA ALA A 36 9.97 -15.13 6.20
C ALA A 36 10.81 -13.91 6.57
N SER A 37 10.17 -12.74 6.69
CA SER A 37 10.80 -11.57 7.31
C SER A 37 10.94 -11.76 8.82
N ALA A 38 11.78 -10.95 9.48
CA ALA A 38 12.06 -11.02 10.92
C ALA A 38 10.81 -10.85 11.81
N ASP A 39 9.72 -10.28 11.27
CA ASP A 39 8.48 -9.95 11.98
C ASP A 39 7.33 -10.96 11.75
N GLY A 40 7.62 -12.11 11.15
CA GLY A 40 6.62 -13.18 10.93
C GLY A 40 5.65 -12.94 9.77
N VAL A 41 5.86 -11.89 8.96
CA VAL A 41 5.11 -11.67 7.72
C VAL A 41 5.61 -12.64 6.65
N VAL A 42 4.71 -13.37 6.04
CA VAL A 42 5.00 -14.29 4.94
C VAL A 42 4.66 -13.64 3.62
N TYR A 43 5.68 -13.31 2.84
CA TYR A 43 5.50 -12.83 1.47
C TYR A 43 5.39 -14.02 0.52
N ARG A 44 4.42 -13.98 -0.38
CA ARG A 44 4.29 -15.02 -1.40
C ARG A 44 5.38 -14.89 -2.46
N THR A 45 6.05 -15.99 -2.75
CA THR A 45 6.97 -16.08 -3.89
C THR A 45 6.20 -16.11 -5.22
N LEU A 46 6.89 -15.84 -6.32
CA LEU A 46 6.29 -15.91 -7.66
C LEU A 46 5.72 -17.31 -7.96
N ASP A 47 6.40 -18.37 -7.49
CA ASP A 47 5.95 -19.74 -7.69
C ASP A 47 4.67 -20.04 -6.88
N GLU A 48 4.55 -19.51 -5.67
CA GLU A 48 3.34 -19.62 -4.85
C GLU A 48 2.18 -18.85 -5.49
N ILE A 49 2.40 -17.63 -5.99
CA ILE A 49 1.39 -16.84 -6.73
C ILE A 49 0.88 -17.61 -7.94
N LYS A 50 1.79 -18.21 -8.72
CA LYS A 50 1.44 -19.03 -9.88
C LYS A 50 0.70 -20.31 -9.50
N ALA A 51 1.11 -20.97 -8.42
CA ALA A 51 0.47 -22.17 -7.92
C ALA A 51 -0.97 -21.88 -7.41
N ASP A 52 -1.17 -20.74 -6.72
CA ASP A 52 -2.48 -20.28 -6.27
C ASP A 52 -3.37 -19.81 -7.43
N GLY A 53 -2.78 -19.48 -8.57
CA GLY A 53 -3.50 -18.96 -9.74
C GLY A 53 -4.09 -17.57 -9.56
N THR A 54 -3.63 -16.82 -8.54
CA THR A 54 -4.17 -15.49 -8.21
C THR A 54 -3.08 -14.58 -7.65
N ILE A 55 -3.01 -13.34 -8.14
CA ILE A 55 -2.15 -12.26 -7.64
C ILE A 55 -2.99 -11.17 -6.98
N ASN A 56 -2.61 -10.73 -5.77
CA ASN A 56 -3.26 -9.63 -5.07
C ASN A 56 -2.58 -8.31 -5.47
N ILE A 57 -3.32 -7.42 -6.10
CA ILE A 57 -2.79 -6.14 -6.57
C ILE A 57 -3.54 -5.00 -5.90
N GLY A 58 -2.82 -4.17 -5.15
CA GLY A 58 -3.35 -2.94 -4.58
C GLY A 58 -3.50 -1.87 -5.66
N VAL A 59 -4.72 -1.36 -5.81
CA VAL A 59 -5.10 -0.37 -6.82
C VAL A 59 -5.98 0.70 -6.20
N PHE A 60 -6.03 1.89 -6.79
CA PHE A 60 -7.05 2.86 -6.46
C PHE A 60 -8.42 2.42 -6.98
N SER A 61 -9.48 2.83 -6.28
CA SER A 61 -10.88 2.59 -6.68
C SER A 61 -11.64 3.88 -6.97
N ASP A 62 -10.99 5.05 -6.80
CA ASP A 62 -11.62 6.38 -6.89
C ASP A 62 -10.74 7.46 -7.56
N LYS A 63 -9.59 7.07 -8.14
CA LYS A 63 -8.67 7.98 -8.85
C LYS A 63 -8.77 7.79 -10.37
N ASN A 64 -9.81 8.33 -11.01
CA ASN A 64 -9.92 8.37 -12.47
C ASN A 64 -8.86 9.35 -13.04
N PRO A 65 -8.10 9.00 -14.10
CA PRO A 65 -8.19 7.81 -14.96
C PRO A 65 -7.25 6.66 -14.56
N PHE A 66 -6.59 6.67 -13.40
CA PHE A 66 -5.57 5.68 -13.03
C PHE A 66 -6.18 4.38 -12.54
N GLY A 67 -6.96 4.43 -11.44
CA GLY A 67 -7.70 3.31 -10.90
C GLY A 67 -9.02 3.80 -10.33
N TYR A 68 -10.12 3.28 -10.81
CA TYR A 68 -11.46 3.64 -10.35
C TYR A 68 -12.44 2.49 -10.59
N VAL A 69 -13.54 2.50 -9.86
CA VAL A 69 -14.66 1.59 -10.07
C VAL A 69 -15.74 2.32 -10.85
N ASP A 70 -16.19 1.71 -11.93
CA ASP A 70 -17.25 2.27 -12.77
C ASP A 70 -18.66 2.04 -12.18
N GLU A 71 -19.70 2.51 -12.87
CA GLU A 71 -21.09 2.38 -12.45
C GLU A 71 -21.63 0.93 -12.42
N ASN A 72 -20.91 -0.01 -13.04
CA ASN A 72 -21.21 -1.43 -13.03
C ASN A 72 -20.48 -2.17 -11.88
N GLY A 73 -19.64 -1.47 -11.13
CA GLY A 73 -18.83 -2.05 -10.07
C GLY A 73 -17.50 -2.66 -10.56
N GLU A 74 -17.12 -2.39 -11.81
CA GLU A 74 -15.91 -2.96 -12.42
C GLU A 74 -14.72 -2.01 -12.29
N TYR A 75 -13.55 -2.57 -11.98
CA TYR A 75 -12.30 -1.80 -11.94
C TYR A 75 -11.86 -1.39 -13.34
N GLN A 76 -11.57 -0.10 -13.51
CA GLN A 76 -11.16 0.53 -14.76
C GLN A 76 -9.94 1.45 -14.53
N GLY A 77 -9.21 1.73 -15.60
CA GLY A 77 -8.17 2.74 -15.61
C GLY A 77 -6.81 2.25 -16.07
N TYR A 78 -5.86 3.17 -16.05
CA TYR A 78 -4.50 2.95 -16.55
C TYR A 78 -3.76 1.89 -15.74
N ASP A 79 -3.78 1.98 -14.41
CA ASP A 79 -3.16 1.01 -13.50
C ASP A 79 -3.85 -0.36 -13.60
N ILE A 80 -5.17 -0.37 -13.82
CA ILE A 80 -5.95 -1.60 -13.99
C ILE A 80 -5.56 -2.34 -15.27
N TYR A 81 -5.28 -1.59 -16.36
CA TYR A 81 -4.75 -2.18 -17.60
C TYR A 81 -3.42 -2.91 -17.34
N PHE A 82 -2.49 -2.27 -16.61
CA PHE A 82 -1.20 -2.90 -16.27
C PHE A 82 -1.37 -4.09 -15.32
N ALA A 83 -2.29 -4.01 -14.36
CA ALA A 83 -2.61 -5.12 -13.46
C ALA A 83 -3.10 -6.35 -14.22
N ASN A 84 -4.04 -6.16 -15.16
CA ASN A 84 -4.55 -7.24 -16.00
C ASN A 84 -3.44 -7.82 -16.88
N ARG A 85 -2.61 -6.96 -17.47
CA ARG A 85 -1.50 -7.39 -18.34
C ARG A 85 -0.47 -8.21 -17.58
N LEU A 86 -0.10 -7.77 -16.36
CA LEU A 86 0.80 -8.51 -15.49
C LEU A 86 0.24 -9.90 -15.15
N ALA A 87 -1.02 -9.98 -14.78
CA ALA A 87 -1.66 -11.25 -14.45
C ALA A 87 -1.76 -12.19 -15.65
N GLU A 88 -2.07 -11.65 -16.86
CA GLU A 88 -2.07 -12.40 -18.10
C GLU A 88 -0.69 -13.01 -18.41
N ASP A 89 0.37 -12.20 -18.29
CA ASP A 89 1.74 -12.62 -18.55
C ASP A 89 2.22 -13.68 -17.52
N LEU A 90 1.71 -13.65 -16.30
CA LEU A 90 1.98 -14.64 -15.26
C LEU A 90 1.09 -15.89 -15.36
N GLY A 91 0.00 -15.85 -16.13
CA GLY A 91 -0.97 -16.93 -16.25
C GLY A 91 -1.86 -17.08 -15.02
N VAL A 92 -2.15 -15.99 -14.31
CA VAL A 92 -2.96 -15.94 -13.08
C VAL A 92 -4.13 -14.96 -13.21
N LYS A 93 -5.03 -14.92 -12.20
CA LYS A 93 -6.11 -13.93 -12.11
C LYS A 93 -5.72 -12.81 -11.17
N VAL A 94 -6.22 -11.60 -11.43
CA VAL A 94 -6.08 -10.48 -10.48
C VAL A 94 -7.16 -10.59 -9.40
N ASN A 95 -6.72 -10.44 -8.14
CA ASN A 95 -7.57 -10.04 -7.02
C ASN A 95 -7.26 -8.59 -6.70
N TYR A 96 -8.17 -7.67 -7.05
CA TYR A 96 -8.00 -6.25 -6.76
C TYR A 96 -8.24 -5.97 -5.29
N VAL A 97 -7.30 -5.25 -4.67
CA VAL A 97 -7.40 -4.75 -3.29
C VAL A 97 -7.45 -3.23 -3.36
N SER A 98 -8.62 -2.65 -3.06
CA SER A 98 -8.75 -1.20 -2.98
C SER A 98 -7.78 -0.65 -1.93
N THR A 99 -7.00 0.35 -2.30
CA THR A 99 -6.03 0.99 -1.42
C THR A 99 -6.16 2.50 -1.47
N GLU A 100 -5.77 3.14 -0.39
CA GLU A 100 -5.57 4.58 -0.28
C GLU A 100 -4.09 4.91 -0.41
N ALA A 101 -3.77 6.15 -0.76
CA ALA A 101 -2.38 6.55 -1.01
C ALA A 101 -1.47 6.34 0.22
N ALA A 102 -1.98 6.59 1.42
CA ALA A 102 -1.24 6.43 2.67
C ALA A 102 -0.94 4.95 3.01
N ASN A 103 -1.77 4.01 2.54
CA ASN A 103 -1.68 2.60 2.93
C ASN A 103 -0.79 1.75 2.00
N ARG A 104 -0.27 2.31 0.90
CA ARG A 104 0.44 1.55 -0.14
C ARG A 104 1.65 0.80 0.40
N ILE A 105 2.49 1.46 1.22
CA ILE A 105 3.67 0.84 1.83
C ILE A 105 3.26 -0.25 2.83
N GLU A 106 2.34 0.07 3.76
CA GLU A 106 1.86 -0.88 4.77
C GLU A 106 1.29 -2.15 4.14
N TYR A 107 0.50 -2.03 3.06
CA TYR A 107 -0.10 -3.19 2.40
C TYR A 107 0.93 -4.13 1.77
N LEU A 108 2.05 -3.58 1.26
CA LEU A 108 3.18 -4.38 0.80
C LEU A 108 3.90 -5.02 2.00
N GLN A 109 4.26 -4.23 3.01
CA GLN A 109 5.03 -4.70 4.17
C GLN A 109 4.29 -5.75 5.01
N THR A 110 2.96 -5.71 5.02
CA THR A 110 2.14 -6.69 5.74
C THR A 110 1.75 -7.92 4.91
N GLY A 111 2.15 -7.97 3.63
CA GLY A 111 1.76 -9.06 2.72
C GLY A 111 0.27 -9.07 2.36
N LYS A 112 -0.46 -7.97 2.61
CA LYS A 112 -1.86 -7.83 2.22
C LYS A 112 -2.03 -7.82 0.71
N VAL A 113 -1.03 -7.32 -0.01
CA VAL A 113 -0.91 -7.36 -1.47
C VAL A 113 0.46 -7.85 -1.89
N ASP A 114 0.56 -8.40 -3.08
CA ASP A 114 1.82 -8.84 -3.69
C ASP A 114 2.48 -7.69 -4.45
N VAL A 115 1.68 -6.81 -5.03
CA VAL A 115 2.11 -5.68 -5.86
C VAL A 115 1.19 -4.48 -5.63
N ILE A 116 1.73 -3.27 -5.76
CA ILE A 116 0.97 -2.02 -5.83
C ILE A 116 1.06 -1.46 -7.26
N LEU A 117 -0.10 -1.23 -7.87
CA LEU A 117 -0.30 -0.45 -9.09
C LEU A 117 -1.35 0.63 -8.81
N ALA A 118 -0.92 1.70 -8.16
CA ALA A 118 -1.78 2.77 -7.66
C ALA A 118 -1.06 4.12 -7.76
N ASN A 119 -0.66 4.50 -8.98
CA ASN A 119 0.09 5.75 -9.23
C ASN A 119 1.17 6.00 -8.17
N PHE A 120 2.04 4.99 -7.94
CA PHE A 120 2.98 4.99 -6.84
C PHE A 120 4.35 5.49 -7.29
N THR A 121 4.55 6.80 -7.18
CA THR A 121 5.79 7.49 -7.57
C THR A 121 6.98 7.01 -6.76
N VAL A 122 8.08 6.69 -7.44
CA VAL A 122 9.37 6.37 -6.82
C VAL A 122 9.94 7.63 -6.17
N THR A 123 10.23 7.54 -4.87
CA THR A 123 11.02 8.55 -4.13
C THR A 123 12.10 7.85 -3.33
N PRO A 124 13.20 8.56 -2.95
CA PRO A 124 14.25 7.96 -2.12
C PRO A 124 13.71 7.36 -0.83
N GLU A 125 12.81 8.06 -0.15
CA GLU A 125 12.23 7.64 1.13
C GLU A 125 11.41 6.35 0.97
N ARG A 126 10.60 6.26 -0.10
CA ARG A 126 9.80 5.07 -0.39
C ARG A 126 10.65 3.87 -0.80
N ALA A 127 11.77 4.15 -1.51
CA ALA A 127 12.71 3.10 -1.93
C ALA A 127 13.53 2.51 -0.77
N GLU A 128 13.56 3.16 0.41
CA GLU A 128 14.08 2.59 1.64
C GLU A 128 13.12 1.58 2.29
N GLU A 129 11.82 1.64 1.94
CA GLU A 129 10.77 0.85 2.56
C GLU A 129 10.29 -0.32 1.69
N VAL A 130 10.30 -0.15 0.36
CA VAL A 130 9.80 -1.13 -0.60
C VAL A 130 10.60 -1.12 -1.90
N ASP A 131 10.62 -2.25 -2.60
CA ASP A 131 11.23 -2.37 -3.91
C ASP A 131 10.32 -1.83 -5.02
N PHE A 132 10.92 -1.21 -6.04
CA PHE A 132 10.24 -0.71 -7.21
C PHE A 132 10.70 -1.44 -8.48
N ALA A 133 9.74 -1.76 -9.35
CA ALA A 133 10.00 -2.21 -10.71
C ALA A 133 10.37 -1.02 -11.62
N LEU A 134 10.57 -1.28 -12.91
CA LEU A 134 10.78 -0.21 -13.89
C LEU A 134 9.54 0.69 -13.97
N PRO A 135 9.72 2.02 -14.07
CA PRO A 135 8.62 2.95 -14.21
C PRO A 135 7.82 2.68 -15.49
N TYR A 136 6.49 2.66 -15.37
CA TYR A 136 5.59 2.49 -16.50
C TYR A 136 4.90 3.80 -16.94
N MET A 137 5.09 4.90 -16.19
CA MET A 137 4.67 6.25 -16.57
C MET A 137 5.49 7.33 -15.86
N ASN A 138 5.43 8.56 -16.39
CA ASN A 138 5.90 9.77 -15.71
C ASN A 138 4.71 10.61 -15.30
N VAL A 139 4.75 11.17 -14.10
CA VAL A 139 3.74 12.09 -13.57
C VAL A 139 4.37 13.42 -13.19
N ALA A 140 3.55 14.46 -13.10
CA ALA A 140 3.96 15.77 -12.62
C ALA A 140 2.97 16.23 -11.54
N LEU A 141 3.48 16.94 -10.55
CA LEU A 141 2.62 17.61 -9.58
C LEU A 141 1.96 18.82 -10.24
N GLY A 142 0.68 19.00 -9.95
CA GLY A 142 -0.10 20.14 -10.43
C GLY A 142 -1.05 20.66 -9.37
N VAL A 143 -1.55 21.87 -9.57
CA VAL A 143 -2.58 22.48 -8.74
C VAL A 143 -3.81 22.74 -9.61
N VAL A 144 -4.94 22.22 -9.18
CA VAL A 144 -6.25 22.52 -9.76
C VAL A 144 -6.91 23.59 -8.90
N SER A 145 -7.43 24.62 -9.53
CA SER A 145 -8.19 25.68 -8.88
C SER A 145 -9.42 26.05 -9.73
N PRO A 146 -10.48 26.64 -9.13
CA PRO A 146 -11.64 27.08 -9.88
C PRO A 146 -11.29 28.23 -10.86
N ASP A 147 -11.97 28.29 -12.00
CA ASP A 147 -11.81 29.40 -12.98
C ASP A 147 -12.08 30.77 -12.36
N SER A 148 -12.89 30.82 -11.31
CA SER A 148 -13.19 32.05 -10.57
C SER A 148 -12.06 32.51 -9.64
N ASN A 149 -11.09 31.62 -9.34
CA ASN A 149 -9.93 31.92 -8.49
C ASN A 149 -8.72 31.12 -8.95
N VAL A 150 -8.13 31.53 -10.07
CA VAL A 150 -6.98 30.82 -10.68
C VAL A 150 -5.72 31.06 -9.87
N ILE A 151 -5.14 30.00 -9.35
CA ILE A 151 -3.86 30.01 -8.65
C ILE A 151 -2.73 29.89 -9.68
N THR A 152 -1.92 30.92 -9.81
CA THR A 152 -0.81 30.97 -10.77
C THR A 152 0.57 30.82 -10.10
N SER A 153 0.66 31.02 -8.78
CA SER A 153 1.87 30.85 -7.99
C SER A 153 1.50 30.50 -6.55
N LEU A 154 2.26 29.63 -5.93
CA LEU A 154 2.13 29.31 -4.50
C LEU A 154 2.80 30.35 -3.60
N ASP A 155 3.70 31.20 -4.14
CA ASP A 155 4.41 32.23 -3.37
C ASP A 155 3.49 33.35 -2.86
N SER A 156 2.31 33.48 -3.48
CA SER A 156 1.30 34.47 -3.10
C SER A 156 0.06 33.85 -2.45
N TRP A 157 0.24 32.69 -1.79
CA TRP A 157 -0.85 31.97 -1.13
C TRP A 157 -1.49 32.82 -0.03
N ASN A 158 -2.82 32.83 0.02
CA ASN A 158 -3.54 33.49 1.12
C ASN A 158 -3.55 32.56 2.34
N ALA A 159 -3.03 33.03 3.47
CA ALA A 159 -2.87 32.24 4.68
C ALA A 159 -4.21 31.78 5.32
N ASP A 160 -5.33 32.40 4.95
CA ASP A 160 -6.66 32.01 5.41
C ASP A 160 -7.24 30.85 4.58
N ASP A 161 -6.64 30.52 3.44
CA ASP A 161 -7.08 29.45 2.55
C ASP A 161 -6.34 28.13 2.85
N GLN A 162 -7.01 27.02 2.57
CA GLN A 162 -6.42 25.68 2.73
C GLN A 162 -6.23 25.01 1.36
N MET A 163 -5.06 24.40 1.16
CA MET A 163 -4.78 23.55 0.01
C MET A 163 -5.26 22.13 0.28
N ILE A 164 -6.13 21.62 -0.58
CA ILE A 164 -6.57 20.22 -0.52
C ILE A 164 -5.41 19.32 -0.98
N VAL A 165 -5.14 18.26 -0.23
CA VAL A 165 -4.18 17.20 -0.58
C VAL A 165 -4.71 15.83 -0.17
N ILE A 166 -4.20 14.78 -0.79
CA ILE A 166 -4.41 13.40 -0.35
C ILE A 166 -3.25 12.96 0.52
N SER A 167 -3.56 12.38 1.69
CA SER A 167 -2.57 11.84 2.63
C SER A 167 -1.68 10.78 1.96
N GLY A 168 -0.38 10.84 2.20
CA GLY A 168 0.59 9.87 1.66
C GLY A 168 0.99 10.09 0.20
N THR A 169 0.63 11.24 -0.41
CA THR A 169 1.02 11.60 -1.77
C THR A 169 2.31 12.41 -1.83
N THR A 170 2.94 12.44 -3.00
CA THR A 170 4.08 13.33 -3.28
C THR A 170 3.70 14.80 -3.21
N ALA A 171 2.45 15.15 -3.52
CA ALA A 171 1.95 16.51 -3.39
C ALA A 171 1.93 16.97 -1.92
N GLU A 172 1.44 16.14 -1.01
CA GLU A 172 1.49 16.44 0.42
C GLU A 172 2.94 16.64 0.92
N THR A 173 3.83 15.70 0.57
CA THR A 173 5.24 15.77 0.96
C THR A 173 5.91 17.03 0.43
N TYR A 174 5.71 17.34 -0.87
CA TYR A 174 6.29 18.50 -1.51
C TYR A 174 5.85 19.82 -0.86
N LEU A 175 4.54 19.98 -0.61
CA LEU A 175 4.00 21.18 0.03
C LEU A 175 4.50 21.32 1.47
N THR A 176 4.50 20.24 2.24
CA THR A 176 4.98 20.26 3.62
C THR A 176 6.44 20.68 3.73
N GLN A 177 7.29 20.25 2.77
CA GLN A 177 8.72 20.56 2.78
C GLN A 177 9.06 21.92 2.20
N ASN A 178 8.38 22.35 1.13
CA ASN A 178 8.76 23.54 0.38
C ASN A 178 7.84 24.75 0.64
N TYR A 179 6.62 24.52 1.13
CA TYR A 179 5.63 25.56 1.43
C TYR A 179 4.94 25.30 2.78
N PRO A 180 5.73 25.24 3.88
CA PRO A 180 5.19 24.85 5.20
C PRO A 180 4.15 25.84 5.76
N ASP A 181 4.11 27.06 5.24
CA ASP A 181 3.16 28.09 5.64
C ASP A 181 1.80 27.96 4.95
N ILE A 182 1.65 27.09 3.95
CA ILE A 182 0.36 26.79 3.32
C ILE A 182 -0.41 25.80 4.18
N PRO A 183 -1.58 26.18 4.73
CA PRO A 183 -2.39 25.24 5.50
C PRO A 183 -2.91 24.13 4.59
N LEU A 184 -2.72 22.86 4.99
CA LEU A 184 -3.19 21.70 4.22
C LEU A 184 -4.50 21.15 4.80
N GLN A 185 -5.49 20.94 3.93
CA GLN A 185 -6.68 20.15 4.22
C GLN A 185 -6.49 18.76 3.63
N LYS A 186 -6.24 17.77 4.50
CA LYS A 186 -5.88 16.41 4.10
C LYS A 186 -7.10 15.51 4.02
N TYR A 187 -7.15 14.71 2.96
CA TYR A 187 -8.16 13.68 2.74
C TYR A 187 -7.48 12.34 2.45
N ASP A 188 -8.16 11.24 2.76
CA ASP A 188 -7.65 9.90 2.50
C ASP A 188 -8.07 9.38 1.12
N SER A 189 -9.23 9.82 0.60
CA SER A 189 -9.77 9.38 -0.69
C SER A 189 -9.89 10.53 -1.70
N TYR A 190 -9.69 10.20 -2.98
CA TYR A 190 -9.83 11.15 -4.10
C TYR A 190 -11.29 11.59 -4.28
N ALA A 191 -12.25 10.72 -4.00
CA ALA A 191 -13.67 11.04 -4.08
C ALA A 191 -14.06 12.12 -3.07
N THR A 192 -13.58 12.04 -1.82
CA THR A 192 -13.86 13.06 -0.80
C THR A 192 -13.15 14.37 -1.07
N ALA A 193 -11.90 14.34 -1.55
CA ALA A 193 -11.16 15.53 -1.94
C ALA A 193 -11.85 16.26 -3.13
N LYS A 194 -12.31 15.49 -4.12
CA LYS A 194 -13.07 16.03 -5.25
C LYS A 194 -14.37 16.71 -4.76
N SER A 195 -15.12 16.05 -3.89
CA SER A 195 -16.33 16.64 -3.30
C SER A 195 -16.04 17.91 -2.51
N ALA A 196 -14.93 17.97 -1.76
CA ALA A 196 -14.52 19.17 -1.05
C ALA A 196 -14.18 20.31 -2.01
N MET A 197 -13.47 20.00 -3.10
CA MET A 197 -13.16 20.99 -4.14
C MET A 197 -14.43 21.55 -4.80
N GLU A 198 -15.38 20.69 -5.15
CA GLU A 198 -16.66 21.06 -5.76
C GLU A 198 -17.57 21.87 -4.81
N ASN A 199 -17.42 21.71 -3.50
CA ASN A 199 -18.17 22.42 -2.46
C ASN A 199 -17.46 23.70 -1.95
N GLY A 200 -16.55 24.27 -2.72
CA GLY A 200 -15.93 25.56 -2.44
C GLY A 200 -14.47 25.49 -2.03
N GLY A 201 -13.79 24.37 -2.28
CA GLY A 201 -12.35 24.27 -2.13
C GLY A 201 -11.61 25.28 -3.01
N VAL A 202 -10.55 25.88 -2.46
CA VAL A 202 -9.78 26.95 -3.13
C VAL A 202 -8.83 26.37 -4.15
N ALA A 203 -8.13 25.30 -3.79
CA ALA A 203 -7.22 24.61 -4.67
C ALA A 203 -6.94 23.17 -4.18
N TRP A 204 -6.56 22.30 -5.11
CA TRP A 204 -6.18 20.90 -4.86
C TRP A 204 -4.86 20.59 -5.54
N ALA A 205 -3.83 20.25 -4.74
CA ALA A 205 -2.56 19.76 -5.25
C ALA A 205 -2.60 18.23 -5.42
N ASN A 206 -2.22 17.75 -6.61
CA ASN A 206 -2.30 16.34 -7.00
C ASN A 206 -1.18 15.95 -7.97
N ASP A 207 -0.96 14.64 -8.13
CA ASP A 207 -0.03 13.97 -9.05
C ASP A 207 -0.78 13.13 -10.09
#